data_0e6449f3ae460c180f4bfa12ce56c19c
#
_entry.id   0e6449f3ae460c180f4bfa12ce56c19c
#
_cell.length_a   1.000
_cell.length_b   1.000
_cell.length_c   1.000
_cell.angle_alpha   90.00
_cell.angle_beta   90.00
_cell.angle_gamma   90.00
#
_symmetry.space_group_name_H-M   'P 1'
#
loop_
_entity.id
_entity.type
_entity.pdbx_description
1 polymer ?
#
loop_
_entity_poly.entity_id
_entity_poly.type
_entity_poly.pdbx_seq_one_letter_code
_entity_poly.pdbx_strand_id
1 'polypeptide(L)'
;MTLADVFETIVQPERGVGFRGYDGSTGGPPDAEVVLEVVRPRAVAYLAGAPSELGLARAYVAGDLEIVGDPYVALSRLHPFDLDHLTLRDRVRLVTRLAPHALRRVPPPPQEHRVRGRRHSRRRDADAVEHHYDVSNRFYSYVLGPSMAYTCAVFPTETSSLEDAQAAKFDLVCRKLGLGPGMRLLDVGCGWGGMVLHAARHYGVTALGVTLSREQAEWGRQAVADAGLEGQVTIRHGDYRDVAERGFDAISSIGLTEHIGRA
;
A
#
# COMPACT_ATOMS: atom_id res chain seq x y z
N MET A 1 4.11 -35.32 10.18
CA MET A 1 4.43 -34.10 9.40
C MET A 1 4.48 -32.96 10.40
N THR A 2 5.67 -32.47 10.67
CA THR A 2 5.96 -31.32 11.56
C THR A 2 5.65 -30.01 10.84
N LEU A 3 5.76 -28.89 11.55
CA LEU A 3 5.64 -27.57 10.88
C LEU A 3 6.78 -27.31 9.91
N ALA A 4 7.99 -27.80 10.22
CA ALA A 4 9.12 -27.72 9.32
C ALA A 4 8.88 -28.50 8.01
N ASP A 5 8.30 -29.70 8.09
CA ASP A 5 7.94 -30.46 6.87
C ASP A 5 6.92 -29.70 6.01
N VAL A 6 5.96 -28.99 6.64
CA VAL A 6 4.99 -28.12 5.92
C VAL A 6 5.72 -26.96 5.26
N PHE A 7 6.61 -26.32 5.99
CA PHE A 7 7.39 -25.19 5.49
C PHE A 7 8.25 -25.62 4.28
N GLU A 8 9.03 -26.66 4.40
CA GLU A 8 9.92 -27.16 3.31
C GLU A 8 9.13 -27.66 2.10
N THR A 9 7.89 -28.13 2.30
CA THR A 9 7.02 -28.50 1.18
C THR A 9 6.56 -27.27 0.40
N ILE A 10 6.35 -26.14 1.08
CA ILE A 10 5.84 -24.88 0.49
C ILE A 10 6.99 -24.00 0.02
N VAL A 11 8.02 -23.84 0.87
CA VAL A 11 9.18 -22.99 0.61
C VAL A 11 10.36 -23.89 0.27
N GLN A 12 10.73 -23.86 -1.00
CA GLN A 12 11.85 -24.68 -1.49
C GLN A 12 13.15 -24.25 -0.81
N PRO A 13 14.03 -25.22 -0.43
CA PRO A 13 15.27 -24.94 0.27
C PRO A 13 16.22 -23.98 -0.47
N GLU A 14 16.14 -23.96 -1.80
CA GLU A 14 16.94 -23.08 -2.68
C GLU A 14 16.66 -21.59 -2.44
N ARG A 15 15.53 -21.24 -1.82
CA ARG A 15 15.22 -19.86 -1.45
C ARG A 15 16.07 -19.35 -0.29
N GLY A 16 16.78 -20.23 0.42
CA GLY A 16 17.71 -19.84 1.47
C GLY A 16 17.05 -19.23 2.71
N VAL A 17 15.79 -19.58 2.99
CA VAL A 17 15.04 -19.15 4.17
C VAL A 17 14.99 -20.27 5.18
N GLY A 18 15.42 -20.01 6.42
CA GLY A 18 15.30 -20.92 7.55
C GLY A 18 13.91 -20.88 8.18
N PHE A 19 13.59 -21.92 8.96
CA PHE A 19 12.32 -22.03 9.67
C PHE A 19 12.51 -22.54 11.10
N ARG A 20 11.74 -21.98 12.04
CA ARG A 20 11.54 -22.51 13.40
C ARG A 20 10.06 -22.57 13.74
N GLY A 21 9.58 -23.72 14.16
CA GLY A 21 8.21 -23.93 14.61
C GLY A 21 8.08 -23.89 16.12
N TYR A 22 6.91 -23.45 16.63
CA TYR A 22 6.57 -23.55 18.05
C TYR A 22 6.53 -25.00 18.56
N ASP A 23 6.47 -25.98 17.64
CA ASP A 23 6.52 -27.42 17.93
C ASP A 23 7.96 -27.94 18.09
N GLY A 24 8.94 -27.05 18.06
CA GLY A 24 10.37 -27.36 18.16
C GLY A 24 10.99 -27.84 16.86
N SER A 25 10.21 -27.93 15.76
CA SER A 25 10.74 -28.33 14.47
C SER A 25 11.52 -27.20 13.80
N THR A 26 12.59 -27.57 13.09
CA THR A 26 13.43 -26.65 12.31
C THR A 26 13.57 -27.14 10.88
N GLY A 27 13.64 -26.23 9.92
CA GLY A 27 13.78 -26.52 8.49
C GLY A 27 14.55 -25.45 7.75
N GLY A 28 14.82 -25.72 6.47
CA GLY A 28 15.65 -24.87 5.62
C GLY A 28 17.15 -24.97 5.91
N PRO A 29 18.01 -24.17 5.24
CA PRO A 29 19.44 -24.19 5.43
C PRO A 29 19.84 -23.82 6.87
N PRO A 30 20.83 -24.54 7.48
CA PRO A 30 21.23 -24.30 8.86
C PRO A 30 21.93 -22.93 9.07
N ASP A 31 22.49 -22.37 8.01
CA ASP A 31 23.17 -21.08 7.94
C ASP A 31 22.32 -19.99 7.25
N ALA A 32 21.00 -20.16 7.24
CA ALA A 32 20.10 -19.20 6.63
C ALA A 32 20.25 -17.81 7.25
N GLU A 33 20.49 -16.82 6.42
CA GLU A 33 20.58 -15.40 6.79
C GLU A 33 19.30 -14.87 7.43
N VAL A 34 18.15 -15.41 6.99
CA VAL A 34 16.84 -15.04 7.48
C VAL A 34 16.04 -16.29 7.88
N VAL A 35 15.33 -16.21 9.00
CA VAL A 35 14.55 -17.32 9.54
C VAL A 35 13.13 -16.86 9.82
N LEU A 36 12.15 -17.63 9.37
CA LEU A 36 10.75 -17.47 9.79
C LEU A 36 10.52 -18.26 11.07
N GLU A 37 10.13 -17.56 12.13
CA GLU A 37 9.85 -18.17 13.42
C GLU A 37 8.35 -18.14 13.74
N VAL A 38 7.71 -19.29 13.75
CA VAL A 38 6.32 -19.45 14.19
C VAL A 38 6.30 -19.58 15.70
N VAL A 39 6.01 -18.46 16.37
CA VAL A 39 6.06 -18.35 17.84
C VAL A 39 4.86 -19.00 18.50
N ARG A 40 3.68 -18.93 17.87
CA ARG A 40 2.43 -19.42 18.44
C ARG A 40 1.57 -20.20 17.45
N PRO A 41 0.77 -21.18 17.91
CA PRO A 41 -0.14 -21.96 17.05
C PRO A 41 -1.13 -21.13 16.25
N ARG A 42 -1.46 -19.92 16.72
CA ARG A 42 -2.39 -19.00 16.05
C ARG A 42 -1.87 -18.54 14.70
N ALA A 43 -0.55 -18.39 14.52
CA ALA A 43 0.05 -18.08 13.22
C ALA A 43 -0.38 -19.08 12.13
N VAL A 44 -0.35 -20.39 12.47
CA VAL A 44 -0.77 -21.43 11.52
C VAL A 44 -2.24 -21.27 11.13
N ALA A 45 -3.10 -20.85 12.06
CA ALA A 45 -4.51 -20.61 11.76
C ALA A 45 -4.70 -19.37 10.85
N TYR A 46 -3.92 -18.33 11.01
CA TYR A 46 -3.93 -17.19 10.09
C TYR A 46 -3.47 -17.58 8.68
N LEU A 47 -2.36 -18.30 8.58
CA LEU A 47 -1.81 -18.78 7.31
C LEU A 47 -2.74 -19.76 6.60
N ALA A 48 -3.34 -20.71 7.34
CA ALA A 48 -4.26 -21.68 6.77
C ALA A 48 -5.62 -21.09 6.40
N GLY A 49 -6.11 -20.10 7.17
CA GLY A 49 -7.38 -19.42 6.94
C GLY A 49 -7.35 -18.37 5.83
N ALA A 50 -6.16 -17.85 5.52
CA ALA A 50 -5.92 -16.90 4.43
C ALA A 50 -4.53 -17.18 3.81
N PRO A 51 -4.42 -18.20 2.93
CA PRO A 51 -3.14 -18.66 2.37
C PRO A 51 -2.61 -17.67 1.31
N SER A 52 -2.23 -16.48 1.75
CA SER A 52 -1.73 -15.36 0.93
C SER A 52 -0.93 -14.43 1.83
N GLU A 53 -0.47 -13.31 1.25
CA GLU A 53 0.20 -12.23 2.00
C GLU A 53 -0.64 -11.75 3.20
N LEU A 54 -1.96 -11.79 3.11
CA LEU A 54 -2.86 -11.39 4.21
C LEU A 54 -2.68 -12.27 5.45
N GLY A 55 -2.59 -13.59 5.29
CA GLY A 55 -2.36 -14.51 6.42
C GLY A 55 -0.99 -14.30 7.05
N LEU A 56 0.03 -14.09 6.23
CA LEU A 56 1.39 -13.78 6.67
C LEU A 56 1.42 -12.47 7.47
N ALA A 57 0.82 -11.41 6.93
CA ALA A 57 0.74 -10.11 7.58
C ALA A 57 -0.02 -10.18 8.91
N ARG A 58 -1.15 -10.90 8.97
CA ARG A 58 -1.89 -11.11 10.22
C ARG A 58 -1.07 -11.82 11.29
N ALA A 59 -0.36 -12.88 10.91
CA ALA A 59 0.48 -13.63 11.83
C ALA A 59 1.63 -12.78 12.37
N TYR A 60 2.26 -11.98 11.50
CA TYR A 60 3.36 -11.08 11.85
C TYR A 60 2.88 -9.94 12.76
N VAL A 61 1.84 -9.20 12.37
CA VAL A 61 1.28 -8.08 13.15
C VAL A 61 0.74 -8.54 14.51
N ALA A 62 0.22 -9.77 14.60
CA ALA A 62 -0.22 -10.36 15.86
C ALA A 62 0.92 -10.79 16.79
N GLY A 63 2.19 -10.75 16.34
CA GLY A 63 3.35 -11.27 17.06
C GLY A 63 3.33 -12.80 17.25
N ASP A 64 2.66 -13.52 16.33
CA ASP A 64 2.59 -14.98 16.33
C ASP A 64 3.60 -15.60 15.35
N LEU A 65 4.13 -14.78 14.46
CA LEU A 65 5.20 -15.09 13.51
C LEU A 65 6.21 -13.96 13.56
N GLU A 66 7.49 -14.30 13.61
CA GLU A 66 8.59 -13.36 13.59
C GLU A 66 9.50 -13.63 12.39
N ILE A 67 10.18 -12.58 11.92
CA ILE A 67 11.23 -12.66 10.92
C ILE A 67 12.54 -12.33 11.63
N VAL A 68 13.40 -13.32 11.76
CA VAL A 68 14.75 -13.13 12.32
C VAL A 68 15.70 -12.85 11.15
N GLY A 69 16.41 -11.73 11.21
CA GLY A 69 17.22 -11.20 10.12
C GLY A 69 16.54 -10.02 9.40
N ASP A 70 16.97 -9.72 8.18
CA ASP A 70 16.42 -8.60 7.41
C ASP A 70 15.05 -8.96 6.80
N PRO A 71 13.95 -8.25 7.17
CA PRO A 71 12.62 -8.51 6.63
C PRO A 71 12.53 -8.31 5.11
N TYR A 72 13.29 -7.38 4.54
CA TYR A 72 13.31 -7.16 3.10
C TYR A 72 13.89 -8.38 2.36
N VAL A 73 15.00 -8.93 2.88
CA VAL A 73 15.61 -10.15 2.33
C VAL A 73 14.65 -11.33 2.46
N ALA A 74 13.98 -11.49 3.61
CA ALA A 74 13.01 -12.55 3.81
C ALA A 74 11.86 -12.47 2.82
N LEU A 75 11.24 -11.28 2.70
CA LEU A 75 10.11 -11.07 1.80
C LEU A 75 10.49 -11.24 0.32
N SER A 76 11.66 -10.75 -0.10
CA SER A 76 12.13 -10.92 -1.47
C SER A 76 12.36 -12.37 -1.85
N ARG A 77 12.83 -13.21 -0.90
CA ARG A 77 13.01 -14.65 -1.09
C ARG A 77 11.72 -15.46 -1.07
N LEU A 78 10.72 -14.99 -0.33
CA LEU A 78 9.41 -15.62 -0.24
C LEU A 78 8.45 -15.25 -1.39
N HIS A 79 8.68 -14.14 -2.06
CA HIS A 79 7.84 -13.68 -3.17
C HIS A 79 8.44 -14.12 -4.54
N PRO A 80 7.62 -14.52 -5.52
CA PRO A 80 6.18 -14.78 -5.42
C PRO A 80 5.89 -16.07 -4.66
N PHE A 81 4.76 -16.09 -3.95
CA PHE A 81 4.28 -17.28 -3.24
C PHE A 81 3.67 -18.23 -4.27
N ASP A 82 4.52 -19.09 -4.83
CA ASP A 82 4.14 -20.02 -5.88
C ASP A 82 3.95 -21.43 -5.31
N LEU A 83 2.78 -22.01 -5.55
CA LEU A 83 2.41 -23.36 -5.17
C LEU A 83 2.29 -24.31 -6.38
N ASP A 84 2.70 -23.87 -7.56
CA ASP A 84 2.57 -24.65 -8.79
C ASP A 84 3.50 -25.85 -8.84
N HIS A 85 4.61 -25.79 -8.09
CA HIS A 85 5.54 -26.91 -7.91
C HIS A 85 4.96 -28.07 -7.09
N LEU A 86 3.85 -27.85 -6.34
CA LEU A 86 3.27 -28.87 -5.47
C LEU A 86 2.54 -29.95 -6.26
N THR A 87 2.90 -31.22 -5.99
CA THR A 87 2.17 -32.38 -6.52
C THR A 87 0.77 -32.48 -5.89
N LEU A 88 -0.14 -33.20 -6.54
CA LEU A 88 -1.46 -33.48 -5.97
C LEU A 88 -1.35 -34.14 -4.59
N ARG A 89 -0.38 -35.01 -4.40
CA ARG A 89 -0.11 -35.68 -3.12
C ARG A 89 0.29 -34.68 -2.02
N ASP A 90 1.13 -33.71 -2.36
CA ASP A 90 1.57 -32.67 -1.42
C ASP A 90 0.41 -31.76 -1.06
N ARG A 91 -0.40 -31.36 -2.03
CA ARG A 91 -1.61 -30.56 -1.79
C ARG A 91 -2.60 -31.26 -0.85
N VAL A 92 -2.84 -32.57 -1.05
CA VAL A 92 -3.71 -33.35 -0.16
C VAL A 92 -3.13 -33.43 1.25
N ARG A 93 -1.81 -33.68 1.38
CA ARG A 93 -1.14 -33.72 2.70
C ARG A 93 -1.21 -32.38 3.43
N LEU A 94 -0.94 -31.28 2.72
CA LEU A 94 -1.03 -29.93 3.29
C LEU A 94 -2.48 -29.62 3.75
N VAL A 95 -3.48 -29.91 2.91
CA VAL A 95 -4.89 -29.70 3.26
C VAL A 95 -5.27 -30.52 4.50
N THR A 96 -4.96 -31.81 4.55
CA THR A 96 -5.27 -32.64 5.71
C THR A 96 -4.60 -32.17 6.99
N ARG A 97 -3.37 -31.65 6.89
CA ARG A 97 -2.62 -31.15 8.06
C ARG A 97 -3.11 -29.79 8.52
N LEU A 98 -3.42 -28.87 7.58
CA LEU A 98 -3.78 -27.50 7.87
C LEU A 98 -5.29 -27.27 8.09
N ALA A 99 -6.17 -28.16 7.60
CA ALA A 99 -7.61 -28.04 7.75
C ALA A 99 -8.09 -27.81 9.19
N PRO A 100 -7.57 -28.53 10.21
CA PRO A 100 -7.96 -28.28 11.60
C PRO A 100 -7.64 -26.85 12.08
N HIS A 101 -6.58 -26.26 11.54
CA HIS A 101 -6.18 -24.88 11.84
C HIS A 101 -7.02 -23.86 11.05
N ALA A 102 -7.32 -24.15 9.77
CA ALA A 102 -8.16 -23.30 8.91
C ALA A 102 -9.60 -23.21 9.44
N LEU A 103 -10.12 -24.27 10.03
CA LEU A 103 -11.45 -24.30 10.65
C LEU A 103 -11.54 -23.50 11.96
N ARG A 104 -10.41 -23.19 12.60
CA ARG A 104 -10.37 -22.28 13.74
C ARG A 104 -10.59 -20.85 13.25
N ARG A 105 -11.76 -20.30 13.54
CA ARG A 105 -12.05 -18.89 13.30
C ARG A 105 -11.23 -18.03 14.25
N VAL A 106 -10.06 -17.63 13.81
CA VAL A 106 -9.23 -16.67 14.54
C VAL A 106 -9.65 -15.26 14.10
N PRO A 107 -10.03 -14.39 15.04
CA PRO A 107 -10.31 -13.00 14.71
C PRO A 107 -9.04 -12.32 14.17
N PRO A 108 -9.15 -11.41 13.21
CA PRO A 108 -7.99 -10.65 12.75
C PRO A 108 -7.37 -9.86 13.90
N PRO A 109 -6.09 -9.49 13.79
CA PRO A 109 -5.42 -8.67 14.79
C PRO A 109 -6.14 -7.33 14.98
N PRO A 110 -6.08 -6.71 16.18
CA PRO A 110 -6.78 -5.45 16.48
C PRO A 110 -6.42 -4.30 15.54
N GLN A 111 -5.24 -4.36 14.95
CA GLN A 111 -4.74 -3.36 14.00
C GLN A 111 -5.43 -3.47 12.63
N GLU A 112 -6.07 -4.60 12.31
CA GLU A 112 -6.78 -4.74 11.04
C GLU A 112 -8.11 -3.99 11.06
N HIS A 113 -8.19 -2.93 10.29
CA HIS A 113 -9.43 -2.18 10.13
C HIS A 113 -10.43 -2.91 9.24
N ARG A 114 -11.66 -3.02 9.71
CA ARG A 114 -12.77 -3.64 8.98
C ARG A 114 -13.71 -2.56 8.44
N VAL A 115 -13.51 -2.21 7.21
CA VAL A 115 -14.41 -1.29 6.50
C VAL A 115 -15.78 -1.94 6.34
N ARG A 116 -16.83 -1.30 6.87
CA ARG A 116 -18.22 -1.78 6.82
C ARG A 116 -19.04 -0.97 5.82
N GLY A 117 -20.02 -1.61 5.19
CA GLY A 117 -20.95 -0.96 4.28
C GLY A 117 -20.88 -1.51 2.85
N ARG A 118 -21.80 -0.99 2.01
CA ARG A 118 -21.86 -1.37 0.59
C ARG A 118 -20.61 -0.87 -0.15
N ARG A 119 -20.02 -1.71 -1.02
CA ARG A 119 -18.91 -1.31 -1.90
C ARG A 119 -19.24 -0.02 -2.63
N HIS A 120 -18.27 0.91 -2.70
CA HIS A 120 -18.38 2.22 -3.34
C HIS A 120 -19.47 3.13 -2.74
N SER A 121 -19.89 2.89 -1.48
CA SER A 121 -20.66 3.88 -0.75
C SER A 121 -19.75 4.98 -0.21
N ARG A 122 -20.21 6.24 -0.28
CA ARG A 122 -19.44 7.41 0.17
C ARG A 122 -18.84 7.25 1.56
N ARG A 123 -19.65 6.74 2.50
CA ARG A 123 -19.21 6.52 3.89
C ARG A 123 -18.11 5.47 3.99
N ARG A 124 -18.25 4.36 3.24
CA ARG A 124 -17.25 3.29 3.26
C ARG A 124 -15.94 3.73 2.60
N ASP A 125 -16.04 4.49 1.50
CA ASP A 125 -14.87 5.00 0.78
C ASP A 125 -14.12 6.00 1.66
N ALA A 126 -14.83 6.90 2.35
CA ALA A 126 -14.24 7.85 3.30
C ALA A 126 -13.56 7.14 4.47
N ASP A 127 -14.22 6.17 5.12
CA ASP A 127 -13.69 5.37 6.23
C ASP A 127 -12.41 4.60 5.82
N ALA A 128 -12.39 4.03 4.61
CA ALA A 128 -11.23 3.32 4.09
C ALA A 128 -10.03 4.25 3.84
N VAL A 129 -10.28 5.41 3.26
CA VAL A 129 -9.24 6.41 2.98
C VAL A 129 -8.72 7.02 4.28
N GLU A 130 -9.61 7.43 5.19
CA GLU A 130 -9.25 7.99 6.49
C GLU A 130 -8.34 7.03 7.27
N HIS A 131 -8.74 5.77 7.41
CA HIS A 131 -7.94 4.79 8.13
C HIS A 131 -6.57 4.53 7.48
N HIS A 132 -6.49 4.51 6.15
CA HIS A 132 -5.24 4.23 5.43
C HIS A 132 -4.23 5.38 5.57
N TYR A 133 -4.71 6.63 5.57
CA TYR A 133 -3.85 7.81 5.56
C TYR A 133 -3.66 8.48 6.93
N ASP A 134 -4.42 8.07 7.96
CA ASP A 134 -4.33 8.64 9.32
C ASP A 134 -3.16 8.11 10.16
N VAL A 135 -2.17 7.48 9.54
CA VAL A 135 -0.94 7.06 10.25
C VAL A 135 -0.15 8.25 10.78
N SER A 136 -0.03 9.30 10.08
CA SER A 136 0.34 10.71 10.30
C SER A 136 1.09 11.28 9.10
N ASN A 137 0.90 12.56 8.83
CA ASN A 137 1.66 13.28 7.78
C ASN A 137 3.18 13.22 8.01
N ARG A 138 3.61 13.21 9.29
CA ARG A 138 5.03 13.08 9.65
C ARG A 138 5.62 11.73 9.22
N PHE A 139 4.90 10.64 9.41
CA PHE A 139 5.32 9.32 8.90
C PHE A 139 5.48 9.35 7.38
N TYR A 140 4.45 9.84 6.69
CA TYR A 140 4.50 9.94 5.23
C TYR A 140 5.62 10.84 4.72
N SER A 141 5.96 11.92 5.41
CA SER A 141 7.08 12.79 5.00
C SER A 141 8.43 12.08 5.01
N TYR A 142 8.64 11.10 5.90
CA TYR A 142 9.85 10.28 5.89
C TYR A 142 9.89 9.27 4.74
N VAL A 143 8.73 8.74 4.34
CA VAL A 143 8.63 7.71 3.30
C VAL A 143 8.58 8.32 1.89
N LEU A 144 7.84 9.43 1.72
CA LEU A 144 7.53 10.04 0.43
C LEU A 144 8.44 11.21 0.07
N GLY A 145 9.25 11.67 1.01
CA GLY A 145 10.09 12.84 0.82
C GLY A 145 9.30 14.15 0.63
N PRO A 146 9.97 15.23 0.19
CA PRO A 146 9.36 16.55 0.09
C PRO A 146 8.18 16.66 -0.86
N SER A 147 8.11 15.78 -1.87
CA SER A 147 7.00 15.78 -2.85
C SER A 147 5.67 15.31 -2.28
N MET A 148 5.71 14.57 -1.18
CA MET A 148 4.54 13.91 -0.58
C MET A 148 3.68 13.15 -1.61
N ALA A 149 4.33 12.57 -2.63
CA ALA A 149 3.65 11.90 -3.74
C ALA A 149 3.60 10.39 -3.51
N TYR A 150 2.44 9.87 -3.13
CA TYR A 150 2.21 8.43 -2.89
C TYR A 150 1.73 7.72 -4.15
N THR A 151 2.44 7.90 -5.23
CA THR A 151 2.17 7.28 -6.55
C THR A 151 3.48 7.01 -7.27
N CYS A 152 3.44 6.15 -8.31
CA CYS A 152 4.60 5.83 -9.11
C CYS A 152 5.30 7.09 -9.61
N ALA A 153 6.62 7.10 -9.60
CA ALA A 153 7.45 8.14 -10.18
C ALA A 153 7.85 7.79 -11.62
N VAL A 154 8.29 8.77 -12.38
CA VAL A 154 8.86 8.60 -13.73
C VAL A 154 10.33 8.95 -13.65
N PHE A 155 11.18 7.94 -13.61
CA PHE A 155 12.62 8.10 -13.52
C PHE A 155 13.20 8.46 -14.91
N PRO A 156 13.70 9.68 -15.14
CA PRO A 156 14.32 10.04 -16.40
C PRO A 156 15.60 9.25 -16.69
N THR A 157 16.34 8.91 -15.64
CA THR A 157 17.55 8.08 -15.67
C THR A 157 17.58 7.13 -14.47
N GLU A 158 18.39 6.09 -14.54
CA GLU A 158 18.57 5.14 -13.41
C GLU A 158 19.16 5.79 -12.15
N THR A 159 19.83 6.92 -12.31
CA THR A 159 20.48 7.66 -11.20
C THR A 159 19.67 8.86 -10.70
N SER A 160 18.48 9.08 -11.24
CA SER A 160 17.61 10.18 -10.78
C SER A 160 17.17 9.97 -9.34
N SER A 161 17.08 11.06 -8.56
CA SER A 161 16.48 11.02 -7.23
C SER A 161 14.97 10.74 -7.30
N LEU A 162 14.38 10.33 -6.19
CA LEU A 162 12.92 10.16 -6.11
C LEU A 162 12.21 11.50 -6.34
N GLU A 163 12.74 12.58 -5.82
CA GLU A 163 12.20 13.93 -5.97
C GLU A 163 12.18 14.37 -7.44
N ASP A 164 13.29 14.16 -8.17
CA ASP A 164 13.37 14.47 -9.60
C ASP A 164 12.40 13.60 -10.41
N ALA A 165 12.28 12.32 -10.05
CA ALA A 165 11.37 11.39 -10.71
C ALA A 165 9.89 11.74 -10.46
N GLN A 166 9.54 12.22 -9.26
CA GLN A 166 8.19 12.69 -8.96
C GLN A 166 7.89 14.02 -9.66
N ALA A 167 8.85 14.94 -9.73
CA ALA A 167 8.71 16.18 -10.50
C ALA A 167 8.53 15.88 -11.99
N ALA A 168 9.32 14.97 -12.55
CA ALA A 168 9.20 14.50 -13.93
C ALA A 168 7.83 13.89 -14.24
N LYS A 169 7.28 13.13 -13.30
CA LYS A 169 5.91 12.59 -13.41
C LYS A 169 4.87 13.70 -13.48
N PHE A 170 4.92 14.68 -12.58
CA PHE A 170 3.96 15.78 -12.58
C PHE A 170 4.07 16.61 -13.86
N ASP A 171 5.30 16.89 -14.31
CA ASP A 171 5.56 17.57 -15.58
C ASP A 171 5.00 16.79 -16.78
N LEU A 172 5.20 15.48 -16.81
CA LEU A 172 4.65 14.61 -17.85
C LEU A 172 3.11 14.67 -17.89
N VAL A 173 2.45 14.68 -16.73
CA VAL A 173 1.00 14.83 -16.65
C VAL A 173 0.54 16.20 -17.14
N CYS A 174 1.20 17.28 -16.73
CA CYS A 174 0.90 18.63 -17.19
C CYS A 174 1.01 18.74 -18.72
N ARG A 175 2.08 18.20 -19.30
CA ARG A 175 2.29 18.18 -20.76
C ARG A 175 1.23 17.34 -21.49
N LYS A 176 0.86 16.18 -20.95
CA LYS A 176 -0.20 15.33 -21.54
C LYS A 176 -1.57 16.00 -21.51
N LEU A 177 -1.85 16.80 -20.49
CA LEU A 177 -3.08 17.58 -20.36
C LEU A 177 -3.04 18.89 -21.16
N GLY A 178 -1.89 19.25 -21.73
CA GLY A 178 -1.70 20.49 -22.47
C GLY A 178 -1.88 21.74 -21.60
N LEU A 179 -1.49 21.67 -20.31
CA LEU A 179 -1.68 22.78 -19.37
C LEU A 179 -0.88 24.01 -19.77
N GLY A 180 -1.47 25.18 -19.57
CA GLY A 180 -0.86 26.47 -19.82
C GLY A 180 -1.45 27.58 -18.95
N PRO A 181 -0.83 28.77 -18.96
CA PRO A 181 -1.25 29.88 -18.10
C PRO A 181 -2.72 30.24 -18.26
N GLY A 182 -3.40 30.46 -17.12
CA GLY A 182 -4.81 30.82 -17.07
C GLY A 182 -5.79 29.68 -17.17
N MET A 183 -5.35 28.46 -17.50
CA MET A 183 -6.20 27.28 -17.51
C MET A 183 -6.62 26.88 -16.08
N ARG A 184 -7.74 26.15 -15.98
CA ARG A 184 -8.30 25.67 -14.73
C ARG A 184 -8.19 24.15 -14.64
N LEU A 185 -7.48 23.66 -13.62
CA LEU A 185 -7.27 22.24 -13.36
C LEU A 185 -8.13 21.78 -12.17
N LEU A 186 -8.80 20.63 -12.31
CA LEU A 186 -9.34 19.86 -11.20
C LEU A 186 -8.45 18.61 -10.98
N ASP A 187 -7.94 18.41 -9.75
CA ASP A 187 -7.24 17.18 -9.38
C ASP A 187 -8.07 16.36 -8.38
N VAL A 188 -8.54 15.21 -8.84
CA VAL A 188 -9.43 14.31 -8.09
C VAL A 188 -8.59 13.27 -7.35
N GLY A 189 -8.68 13.28 -6.01
CA GLY A 189 -7.78 12.48 -5.17
C GLY A 189 -6.38 13.11 -5.11
N CYS A 190 -6.33 14.42 -4.87
CA CYS A 190 -5.09 15.21 -4.96
C CYS A 190 -4.02 14.84 -3.91
N GLY A 191 -4.33 13.95 -2.94
CA GLY A 191 -3.43 13.63 -1.86
C GLY A 191 -3.01 14.88 -1.08
N TRP A 192 -1.72 15.06 -0.87
CA TRP A 192 -1.14 16.24 -0.20
C TRP A 192 -0.95 17.46 -1.12
N GLY A 193 -1.46 17.40 -2.35
CA GLY A 193 -1.48 18.54 -3.27
C GLY A 193 -0.28 18.66 -4.21
N GLY A 194 0.60 17.66 -4.30
CA GLY A 194 1.82 17.74 -5.11
C GLY A 194 1.56 18.09 -6.57
N MET A 195 0.55 17.48 -7.21
CA MET A 195 0.21 17.75 -8.61
C MET A 195 -0.28 19.18 -8.83
N VAL A 196 -1.20 19.69 -8.01
CA VAL A 196 -1.77 21.03 -8.17
C VAL A 196 -0.75 22.12 -7.87
N LEU A 197 0.14 21.90 -6.88
CA LEU A 197 1.26 22.79 -6.58
C LEU A 197 2.25 22.87 -7.75
N HIS A 198 2.62 21.73 -8.32
CA HIS A 198 3.50 21.66 -9.49
C HIS A 198 2.88 22.37 -10.70
N ALA A 199 1.62 22.09 -10.99
CA ALA A 199 0.90 22.67 -12.11
C ALA A 199 0.77 24.20 -11.99
N ALA A 200 0.41 24.71 -10.82
CA ALA A 200 0.31 26.15 -10.59
C ALA A 200 1.67 26.83 -10.73
N ARG A 201 2.72 26.27 -10.10
CA ARG A 201 4.07 26.86 -10.10
C ARG A 201 4.72 26.89 -11.48
N HIS A 202 4.61 25.82 -12.25
CA HIS A 202 5.35 25.63 -13.49
C HIS A 202 4.55 25.91 -14.75
N TYR A 203 3.22 25.84 -14.68
CA TYR A 203 2.33 26.02 -15.82
C TYR A 203 1.36 27.19 -15.68
N GLY A 204 1.35 27.90 -14.54
CA GLY A 204 0.54 29.09 -14.31
C GLY A 204 -0.96 28.85 -14.34
N VAL A 205 -1.39 27.64 -13.99
CA VAL A 205 -2.82 27.29 -13.91
C VAL A 205 -3.41 27.70 -12.57
N THR A 206 -4.74 27.88 -12.53
CA THR A 206 -5.50 27.83 -11.28
C THR A 206 -5.98 26.40 -11.03
N ALA A 207 -5.88 25.90 -9.81
CA ALA A 207 -6.18 24.52 -9.53
C ALA A 207 -7.06 24.31 -8.29
N LEU A 208 -7.99 23.35 -8.40
CA LEU A 208 -8.75 22.81 -7.28
C LEU A 208 -8.31 21.36 -7.07
N GLY A 209 -7.69 21.06 -5.93
CA GLY A 209 -7.44 19.70 -5.48
C GLY A 209 -8.50 19.24 -4.48
N VAL A 210 -8.99 18.01 -4.63
CA VAL A 210 -10.00 17.43 -3.73
C VAL A 210 -9.50 16.11 -3.18
N THR A 211 -9.57 15.94 -1.86
CA THR A 211 -9.21 14.69 -1.16
C THR A 211 -10.22 14.35 -0.07
N LEU A 212 -10.42 13.04 0.17
CA LEU A 212 -11.27 12.53 1.26
C LEU A 212 -10.56 12.52 2.63
N SER A 213 -9.22 12.63 2.67
CA SER A 213 -8.46 12.69 3.90
C SER A 213 -8.37 14.13 4.42
N ARG A 214 -8.79 14.32 5.65
CA ARG A 214 -8.67 15.62 6.35
C ARG A 214 -7.21 16.01 6.55
N GLU A 215 -6.40 15.05 6.99
CA GLU A 215 -4.97 15.21 7.24
C GLU A 215 -4.21 15.65 5.97
N GLN A 216 -4.53 15.02 4.83
CA GLN A 216 -3.97 15.42 3.55
C GLN A 216 -4.38 16.83 3.15
N ALA A 217 -5.67 17.17 3.35
CA ALA A 217 -6.18 18.51 2.99
C ALA A 217 -5.55 19.60 3.85
N GLU A 218 -5.36 19.37 5.15
CA GLU A 218 -4.73 20.33 6.06
C GLU A 218 -3.28 20.55 5.70
N TRP A 219 -2.51 19.47 5.47
CA TRP A 219 -1.14 19.54 4.98
C TRP A 219 -1.04 20.28 3.64
N GLY A 220 -1.90 19.91 2.67
CA GLY A 220 -1.89 20.54 1.35
C GLY A 220 -2.17 22.04 1.39
N ARG A 221 -3.09 22.49 2.24
CA ARG A 221 -3.35 23.94 2.45
C ARG A 221 -2.13 24.65 3.01
N GLN A 222 -1.46 24.03 3.99
CA GLN A 222 -0.23 24.60 4.52
C GLN A 222 0.86 24.66 3.44
N ALA A 223 1.04 23.62 2.64
CA ALA A 223 1.99 23.60 1.54
C ALA A 223 1.69 24.66 0.46
N VAL A 224 0.40 24.95 0.21
CA VAL A 224 -0.05 26.04 -0.67
C VAL A 224 0.37 27.39 -0.10
N ALA A 225 0.13 27.63 1.20
CA ALA A 225 0.51 28.86 1.88
C ALA A 225 2.04 29.05 1.89
N ASP A 226 2.79 28.00 2.24
CA ASP A 226 4.26 28.03 2.28
C ASP A 226 4.87 28.31 0.88
N ALA A 227 4.13 27.95 -0.17
CA ALA A 227 4.51 28.21 -1.56
C ALA A 227 4.07 29.60 -2.08
N GLY A 228 3.26 30.35 -1.33
CA GLY A 228 2.66 31.64 -1.76
C GLY A 228 1.68 31.49 -2.93
N LEU A 229 0.95 30.37 -2.99
CA LEU A 229 0.06 30.01 -4.10
C LEU A 229 -1.44 30.05 -3.74
N GLU A 230 -1.83 30.69 -2.63
CA GLU A 230 -3.22 30.76 -2.15
C GLU A 230 -4.19 31.43 -3.15
N GLY A 231 -3.66 32.30 -3.99
CA GLY A 231 -4.44 32.93 -5.08
C GLY A 231 -4.68 32.03 -6.30
N GLN A 232 -3.98 30.91 -6.39
CA GLN A 232 -4.03 30.01 -7.55
C GLN A 232 -4.48 28.59 -7.21
N VAL A 233 -4.19 28.11 -6.01
CA VAL A 233 -4.46 26.72 -5.62
C VAL A 233 -5.41 26.67 -4.42
N THR A 234 -6.45 25.85 -4.54
CA THR A 234 -7.38 25.53 -3.44
C THR A 234 -7.32 24.04 -3.17
N ILE A 235 -7.12 23.65 -1.90
CA ILE A 235 -7.24 22.25 -1.45
C ILE A 235 -8.50 22.10 -0.62
N ARG A 236 -9.37 21.17 -1.05
CA ARG A 236 -10.64 20.89 -0.42
C ARG A 236 -10.67 19.50 0.17
N HIS A 237 -11.05 19.41 1.45
CA HIS A 237 -11.47 18.14 2.04
C HIS A 237 -12.93 17.87 1.62
N GLY A 238 -13.17 16.75 0.95
CA GLY A 238 -14.50 16.35 0.50
C GLY A 238 -14.49 15.30 -0.59
N ASP A 239 -15.69 14.85 -0.93
CA ASP A 239 -15.89 13.89 -2.02
C ASP A 239 -15.89 14.64 -3.35
N TYR A 240 -15.14 14.15 -4.34
CA TYR A 240 -15.10 14.75 -5.68
C TYR A 240 -16.49 14.77 -6.35
N ARG A 241 -17.38 13.86 -5.98
CA ARG A 241 -18.78 13.80 -6.47
C ARG A 241 -19.61 15.01 -6.04
N ASP A 242 -19.13 15.77 -5.04
CA ASP A 242 -19.79 16.99 -4.52
C ASP A 242 -19.16 18.29 -5.07
N VAL A 243 -18.23 18.17 -6.04
CA VAL A 243 -17.67 19.34 -6.73
C VAL A 243 -18.72 19.94 -7.65
N ALA A 244 -19.25 21.10 -7.25
CA ALA A 244 -20.28 21.80 -8.00
C ALA A 244 -19.72 22.70 -9.11
N GLU A 245 -18.46 23.09 -8.99
CA GLU A 245 -17.77 23.96 -9.95
C GLU A 245 -17.73 23.35 -11.34
N ARG A 246 -17.76 24.18 -12.34
CA ARG A 246 -17.74 23.82 -13.76
C ARG A 246 -16.65 24.63 -14.49
N GLY A 247 -16.41 24.28 -15.74
CA GLY A 247 -15.50 25.01 -16.60
C GLY A 247 -14.04 24.76 -16.25
N PHE A 248 -13.68 23.55 -15.86
CA PHE A 248 -12.29 23.10 -15.82
C PHE A 248 -11.83 22.77 -17.22
N ASP A 249 -10.63 23.22 -17.58
CA ASP A 249 -10.02 22.94 -18.88
C ASP A 249 -9.39 21.54 -18.90
N ALA A 250 -8.96 21.07 -17.73
CA ALA A 250 -8.38 19.73 -17.57
C ALA A 250 -8.76 19.11 -16.21
N ILE A 251 -8.73 17.78 -16.18
CA ILE A 251 -8.93 16.99 -14.95
C ILE A 251 -7.80 15.98 -14.84
N SER A 252 -7.14 15.94 -13.70
CA SER A 252 -6.20 14.89 -13.31
C SER A 252 -6.76 14.00 -12.22
N SER A 253 -6.32 12.75 -12.22
CA SER A 253 -6.58 11.79 -11.15
C SER A 253 -5.44 10.78 -11.16
N ILE A 254 -4.56 10.85 -10.17
CA ILE A 254 -3.34 10.06 -10.11
C ILE A 254 -3.38 9.18 -8.87
N GLY A 255 -3.39 7.83 -9.05
CA GLY A 255 -3.44 6.90 -7.92
C GLY A 255 -4.80 6.78 -7.23
N LEU A 256 -5.91 7.09 -7.93
CA LEU A 256 -7.27 6.95 -7.42
C LEU A 256 -8.03 5.79 -8.05
N THR A 257 -7.80 5.53 -9.34
CA THR A 257 -8.62 4.60 -10.13
C THR A 257 -8.55 3.16 -9.62
N GLU A 258 -7.44 2.76 -9.03
CA GLU A 258 -7.24 1.47 -8.36
C GLU A 258 -8.09 1.31 -7.09
N HIS A 259 -8.53 2.41 -6.48
CA HIS A 259 -9.33 2.42 -5.25
C HIS A 259 -10.84 2.45 -5.51
N ILE A 260 -11.26 2.95 -6.67
CA ILE A 260 -12.70 3.09 -6.98
C ILE A 260 -13.30 1.87 -7.66
N GLY A 261 -12.48 0.90 -8.05
CA GLY A 261 -12.93 -0.37 -8.62
C GLY A 261 -13.55 -0.25 -10.01
N ARG A 262 -13.88 -1.40 -10.59
CA ARG A 262 -14.69 -1.46 -11.81
C ARG A 262 -16.17 -1.31 -11.45
N ALA A 263 -16.86 -0.42 -12.14
CA ALA A 263 -18.32 -0.26 -12.03
C ALA A 263 -19.05 -1.53 -12.50
#